data_2bb58fd8a2cc779b69d7db455ba97a4e
#
_entry.id   2bb58fd8a2cc779b69d7db455ba97a4e
#
_cell.length_a   1.000
_cell.length_b   1.000
_cell.length_c   1.000
_cell.angle_alpha   90.00
_cell.angle_beta   90.00
_cell.angle_gamma   90.00
#
_symmetry.space_group_name_H-M   'P 1'
#
loop_
_entity.id
_entity.type
_entity.pdbx_description
1 polymer ?
#
loop_
_entity_poly.entity_id
_entity_poly.type
_entity_poly.pdbx_seq_one_letter_code
_entity_poly.pdbx_strand_id
1 'polypeptide(L)'
;MRKLLFLSCCLLGACTQAPVSEKIETPIYATTGEKQQIGTVTFYDTSDGLKGVVNLEKLPVGEHGFHLHAIPDCGSLDGEPAMKAGGHYDPEQTGKHLGPDGNGHKGDLPRLMTDDEGHVRTAFYVPHLTLQEIKGRSVVIHEFGDNYADTPRPQGGGGKRIACGVIK
;
A
#
# COMPACT_ATOMS: atom_id res chain seq x y z
N MET A 1 65.10 -10.22 -38.30
CA MET A 1 63.70 -10.30 -38.53
C MET A 1 62.99 -10.40 -37.15
N ARG A 2 62.48 -9.28 -36.64
CA ARG A 2 61.83 -9.20 -35.30
C ARG A 2 60.30 -9.33 -35.53
N LYS A 3 59.70 -10.39 -35.02
CA LYS A 3 58.25 -10.59 -35.04
C LYS A 3 57.60 -9.80 -33.88
N LEU A 4 56.80 -8.78 -34.19
CA LEU A 4 55.93 -8.11 -33.25
C LEU A 4 54.70 -9.02 -33.00
N LEU A 5 54.50 -9.44 -31.75
CA LEU A 5 53.22 -10.00 -31.28
C LEU A 5 52.30 -8.85 -30.89
N PHE A 6 51.14 -8.72 -31.59
CA PHE A 6 50.07 -7.87 -31.14
C PHE A 6 49.21 -8.62 -30.11
N LEU A 7 49.25 -8.15 -28.87
CA LEU A 7 48.36 -8.66 -27.80
C LEU A 7 47.03 -7.94 -27.92
N SER A 8 46.02 -8.63 -28.41
CA SER A 8 44.65 -8.12 -28.49
C SER A 8 44.01 -8.20 -27.09
N CYS A 9 43.82 -7.06 -26.44
CA CYS A 9 43.12 -6.96 -25.15
C CYS A 9 41.59 -6.91 -25.40
N CYS A 10 40.91 -8.04 -25.27
CA CYS A 10 39.44 -8.07 -25.24
C CYS A 10 38.94 -7.48 -23.93
N LEU A 11 38.46 -6.23 -23.96
CA LEU A 11 37.69 -5.61 -22.88
C LEU A 11 36.33 -6.26 -22.81
N LEU A 12 36.15 -7.19 -21.87
CA LEU A 12 34.83 -7.70 -21.49
C LEU A 12 34.04 -6.59 -20.74
N GLY A 13 33.21 -5.87 -21.46
CA GLY A 13 32.26 -4.93 -20.88
C GLY A 13 31.23 -5.70 -20.05
N ALA A 14 31.38 -5.66 -18.73
CA ALA A 14 30.33 -6.13 -17.83
C ALA A 14 29.12 -5.17 -17.94
N CYS A 15 28.07 -5.60 -18.63
CA CYS A 15 26.76 -4.94 -18.53
C CYS A 15 26.24 -5.12 -17.11
N THR A 16 26.41 -4.12 -16.26
CA THR A 16 25.71 -4.05 -14.98
C THR A 16 24.25 -3.74 -15.27
N GLN A 17 23.40 -4.75 -15.21
CA GLN A 17 21.94 -4.54 -15.19
C GLN A 17 21.61 -3.74 -13.93
N ALA A 18 20.87 -2.63 -14.11
CA ALA A 18 20.34 -1.89 -12.97
C ALA A 18 19.49 -2.85 -12.11
N PRO A 19 19.57 -2.79 -10.77
CA PRO A 19 18.78 -3.63 -9.91
C PRO A 19 17.31 -3.40 -10.23
N VAL A 20 16.58 -4.48 -10.55
CA VAL A 20 15.13 -4.45 -10.68
C VAL A 20 14.60 -4.11 -9.29
N SER A 21 13.97 -2.96 -9.11
CA SER A 21 13.36 -2.61 -7.84
C SER A 21 12.30 -3.66 -7.52
N GLU A 22 12.41 -4.30 -6.37
CA GLU A 22 11.41 -5.24 -5.89
C GLU A 22 10.06 -4.51 -5.76
N LYS A 23 8.98 -5.15 -6.22
CA LYS A 23 7.64 -4.61 -6.12
C LYS A 23 6.64 -5.68 -5.72
N ILE A 24 5.58 -5.27 -5.02
CA ILE A 24 4.42 -6.11 -4.75
C ILE A 24 3.20 -5.42 -5.36
N GLU A 25 2.53 -6.10 -6.30
CA GLU A 25 1.26 -5.66 -6.84
C GLU A 25 0.12 -6.37 -6.12
N THR A 26 -0.75 -5.59 -5.51
CA THR A 26 -1.87 -6.06 -4.68
C THR A 26 -3.19 -5.76 -5.37
N PRO A 27 -3.92 -6.77 -5.84
CA PRO A 27 -5.26 -6.58 -6.37
C PRO A 27 -6.22 -6.19 -5.23
N ILE A 28 -7.07 -5.20 -5.50
CA ILE A 28 -8.05 -4.67 -4.57
C ILE A 28 -9.45 -5.08 -5.02
N TYR A 29 -10.23 -5.60 -4.10
CA TYR A 29 -11.58 -6.08 -4.33
C TYR A 29 -12.60 -5.30 -3.51
N ALA A 30 -13.76 -5.01 -4.07
CA ALA A 30 -14.90 -4.54 -3.31
C ALA A 30 -15.27 -5.58 -2.24
N THR A 31 -15.61 -5.14 -1.03
CA THR A 31 -15.92 -6.04 0.09
C THR A 31 -17.40 -6.47 0.12
N THR A 32 -18.23 -5.78 -0.63
CA THR A 32 -19.70 -6.02 -0.74
C THR A 32 -20.08 -6.33 -2.18
N GLY A 33 -21.32 -6.79 -2.38
CA GLY A 33 -21.82 -7.18 -3.71
C GLY A 33 -21.06 -8.38 -4.27
N GLU A 34 -20.73 -8.33 -5.56
CA GLU A 34 -20.05 -9.41 -6.28
C GLU A 34 -18.55 -9.53 -5.95
N LYS A 35 -18.04 -8.70 -5.05
CA LYS A 35 -16.60 -8.66 -4.69
C LYS A 35 -15.68 -8.55 -5.90
N GLN A 36 -16.06 -7.70 -6.85
CA GLN A 36 -15.27 -7.45 -8.07
C GLN A 36 -13.92 -6.83 -7.73
N GLN A 37 -12.92 -7.15 -8.51
CA GLN A 37 -11.67 -6.41 -8.50
C GLN A 37 -11.92 -4.98 -9.02
N ILE A 38 -11.49 -4.00 -8.26
CA ILE A 38 -11.66 -2.57 -8.55
C ILE A 38 -10.34 -1.87 -8.89
N GLY A 39 -9.26 -2.62 -9.02
CA GLY A 39 -7.95 -2.11 -9.40
C GLY A 39 -6.81 -2.72 -8.60
N THR A 40 -5.73 -1.97 -8.46
CA THR A 40 -4.50 -2.42 -7.80
C THR A 40 -3.85 -1.32 -6.97
N VAL A 41 -3.11 -1.73 -5.95
CA VAL A 41 -2.08 -0.92 -5.29
C VAL A 41 -0.74 -1.63 -5.47
N THR A 42 0.22 -0.95 -6.06
CA THR A 42 1.58 -1.48 -6.25
C THR A 42 2.55 -0.77 -5.32
N PHE A 43 3.27 -1.55 -4.55
CA PHE A 43 4.25 -1.07 -3.58
C PHE A 43 5.67 -1.33 -4.08
N TYR A 44 6.58 -0.42 -3.76
CA TYR A 44 8.01 -0.46 -4.12
C TYR A 44 8.85 -0.02 -2.94
N ASP A 45 9.98 -0.68 -2.69
CA ASP A 45 11.03 -0.10 -1.86
C ASP A 45 11.78 0.97 -2.63
N THR A 46 12.07 2.07 -1.97
CA THR A 46 12.89 3.16 -2.49
C THR A 46 13.94 3.56 -1.45
N SER A 47 14.91 4.40 -1.83
CA SER A 47 15.88 4.97 -0.88
C SER A 47 15.21 5.78 0.25
N ASP A 48 14.00 6.27 0.01
CA ASP A 48 13.28 7.17 0.90
C ASP A 48 12.11 6.48 1.64
N GLY A 49 12.07 5.14 1.61
CA GLY A 49 11.03 4.30 2.22
C GLY A 49 10.12 3.64 1.20
N LEU A 50 8.89 3.32 1.60
CA LEU A 50 7.90 2.66 0.79
C LEU A 50 7.18 3.66 -0.13
N LYS A 51 7.17 3.38 -1.43
CA LYS A 51 6.31 4.07 -2.40
C LYS A 51 5.10 3.19 -2.71
N GLY A 52 3.89 3.76 -2.65
CA GLY A 52 2.67 3.14 -3.16
C GLY A 52 2.17 3.85 -4.42
N VAL A 53 1.72 3.08 -5.40
CA VAL A 53 1.02 3.57 -6.60
C VAL A 53 -0.38 2.97 -6.60
N VAL A 54 -1.39 3.83 -6.55
CA VAL A 54 -2.80 3.46 -6.48
C VAL A 54 -3.44 3.66 -7.84
N ASN A 55 -4.12 2.63 -8.34
CA ASN A 55 -4.94 2.69 -9.54
C ASN A 55 -6.24 1.92 -9.26
N LEU A 56 -7.27 2.65 -8.84
CA LEU A 56 -8.58 2.10 -8.45
C LEU A 56 -9.69 2.79 -9.23
N GLU A 57 -10.81 2.10 -9.32
CA GLU A 57 -12.05 2.57 -9.94
C GLU A 57 -13.27 2.12 -9.14
N LYS A 58 -14.44 2.69 -9.42
CA LYS A 58 -15.72 2.28 -8.81
C LYS A 58 -15.80 2.50 -7.29
N LEU A 59 -14.99 3.41 -6.75
CA LEU A 59 -15.16 3.87 -5.38
C LEU A 59 -16.25 4.95 -5.33
N PRO A 60 -16.93 5.15 -4.19
CA PRO A 60 -17.77 6.33 -3.98
C PRO A 60 -16.96 7.60 -4.19
N VAL A 61 -17.63 8.68 -4.67
CA VAL A 61 -16.97 9.97 -4.83
C VAL A 61 -16.70 10.58 -3.45
N GLY A 62 -15.45 11.02 -3.21
CA GLY A 62 -15.05 11.69 -1.97
C GLY A 62 -13.71 11.23 -1.42
N GLU A 63 -13.52 11.52 -0.15
CA GLU A 63 -12.33 11.10 0.61
C GLU A 63 -12.53 9.72 1.23
N HIS A 64 -11.46 8.92 1.27
CA HIS A 64 -11.46 7.58 1.85
C HIS A 64 -10.24 7.37 2.75
N GLY A 65 -10.49 6.89 3.98
CA GLY A 65 -9.44 6.36 4.83
C GLY A 65 -8.77 5.17 4.15
N PHE A 66 -7.44 5.09 4.29
CA PHE A 66 -6.62 4.10 3.59
C PHE A 66 -5.53 3.62 4.53
N HIS A 67 -5.56 2.32 4.87
CA HIS A 67 -4.69 1.80 5.92
C HIS A 67 -4.17 0.39 5.60
N LEU A 68 -2.99 0.09 6.15
CA LEU A 68 -2.53 -1.28 6.31
C LEU A 68 -3.15 -1.88 7.58
N HIS A 69 -3.73 -3.07 7.45
CA HIS A 69 -4.28 -3.84 8.54
C HIS A 69 -3.40 -5.04 8.89
N ALA A 70 -3.45 -5.47 10.14
CA ALA A 70 -2.49 -6.41 10.71
C ALA A 70 -2.55 -7.83 10.10
N ILE A 71 -3.73 -8.29 9.63
CA ILE A 71 -3.98 -9.67 9.24
C ILE A 71 -4.22 -9.77 7.73
N PRO A 72 -3.59 -10.74 7.00
CA PRO A 72 -3.76 -10.91 5.56
C PRO A 72 -5.08 -11.65 5.21
N ASP A 73 -6.20 -11.16 5.72
CA ASP A 73 -7.52 -11.76 5.52
C ASP A 73 -8.60 -10.68 5.31
N CYS A 74 -9.10 -10.59 4.08
CA CYS A 74 -10.21 -9.69 3.71
C CYS A 74 -11.60 -10.29 3.97
N GLY A 75 -11.71 -11.38 4.72
CA GLY A 75 -12.97 -12.02 5.05
C GLY A 75 -13.84 -11.20 6.00
N SER A 76 -15.14 -11.47 5.96
CA SER A 76 -16.11 -10.89 6.89
C SER A 76 -16.06 -11.58 8.26
N LEU A 77 -16.37 -10.83 9.32
CA LEU A 77 -16.55 -11.34 10.67
C LEU A 77 -17.87 -10.76 11.21
N ASP A 78 -18.73 -11.59 11.75
CA ASP A 78 -20.05 -11.22 12.31
C ASP A 78 -20.93 -10.41 11.33
N GLY A 79 -20.82 -10.73 10.03
CA GLY A 79 -21.54 -10.05 8.95
C GLY A 79 -20.91 -8.76 8.44
N GLU A 80 -19.94 -8.20 9.15
CA GLU A 80 -19.25 -6.99 8.74
C GLU A 80 -18.08 -7.30 7.78
N PRO A 81 -17.96 -6.58 6.65
CA PRO A 81 -16.99 -6.88 5.61
C PRO A 81 -15.56 -6.55 6.04
N ALA A 82 -14.60 -7.36 5.56
CA ALA A 82 -13.15 -7.23 5.77
C ALA A 82 -12.71 -7.12 7.26
N MET A 83 -13.55 -7.49 8.22
CA MET A 83 -13.21 -7.39 9.66
C MET A 83 -12.14 -8.39 10.08
N LYS A 84 -11.95 -9.49 9.34
CA LYS A 84 -10.84 -10.43 9.60
C LYS A 84 -9.46 -9.85 9.33
N ALA A 85 -9.36 -8.72 8.64
CA ALA A 85 -8.10 -7.97 8.49
C ALA A 85 -7.55 -7.43 9.83
N GLY A 86 -8.35 -7.44 10.88
CA GLY A 86 -7.96 -6.95 12.21
C GLY A 86 -7.94 -5.42 12.31
N GLY A 87 -7.19 -4.88 13.25
CA GLY A 87 -6.94 -3.43 13.42
C GLY A 87 -5.88 -2.90 12.44
N HIS A 88 -5.64 -1.59 12.48
CA HIS A 88 -4.51 -0.97 11.77
C HIS A 88 -3.19 -1.62 12.22
N TYR A 89 -2.23 -1.69 11.30
CA TYR A 89 -0.91 -2.22 11.61
C TYR A 89 -0.18 -1.33 12.60
N ASP A 90 -0.05 -1.80 13.84
CA ASP A 90 0.54 -1.09 14.97
C ASP A 90 1.55 -1.99 15.71
N PRO A 91 2.75 -2.23 15.13
CA PRO A 91 3.74 -3.11 15.73
C PRO A 91 4.31 -2.57 17.03
N GLU A 92 4.26 -1.27 17.24
CA GLU A 92 4.75 -0.58 18.45
C GLU A 92 3.70 -0.49 19.55
N GLN A 93 2.47 -0.98 19.27
CA GLN A 93 1.33 -0.97 20.22
C GLN A 93 1.03 0.42 20.78
N THR A 94 1.13 1.44 19.96
CA THR A 94 0.85 2.83 20.33
C THR A 94 -0.61 3.04 20.69
N GLY A 95 -1.52 2.29 20.04
CA GLY A 95 -2.96 2.41 20.18
C GLY A 95 -3.50 3.79 19.78
N LYS A 96 -2.76 4.53 18.94
CA LYS A 96 -3.11 5.90 18.53
C LYS A 96 -3.19 6.02 17.03
N HIS A 97 -4.26 6.63 16.55
CA HIS A 97 -4.42 6.99 15.14
C HIS A 97 -3.99 8.45 14.93
N LEU A 98 -2.80 8.64 14.33
CA LEU A 98 -2.19 9.97 14.16
C LEU A 98 -1.85 10.28 12.69
N GLY A 99 -2.36 9.45 11.77
CA GLY A 99 -2.13 9.60 10.34
C GLY A 99 -0.69 9.24 9.90
N PRO A 100 -0.39 9.41 8.60
CA PRO A 100 0.84 8.89 7.98
C PRO A 100 2.13 9.55 8.47
N ASP A 101 2.06 10.77 8.98
CA ASP A 101 3.21 11.54 9.45
C ASP A 101 3.34 11.54 10.99
N GLY A 102 2.41 10.88 11.68
CA GLY A 102 2.37 10.82 13.15
C GLY A 102 3.13 9.63 13.73
N ASN A 103 3.38 9.69 15.05
CA ASN A 103 3.98 8.58 15.81
C ASN A 103 2.87 7.66 16.36
N GLY A 104 1.89 7.31 15.54
CA GLY A 104 0.77 6.42 15.84
C GLY A 104 0.92 5.05 15.18
N HIS A 105 -0.22 4.51 14.69
CA HIS A 105 -0.21 3.26 13.95
C HIS A 105 0.70 3.37 12.72
N LYS A 106 1.59 2.43 12.57
CA LYS A 106 2.52 2.38 11.42
C LYS A 106 1.79 2.13 10.10
N GLY A 107 0.59 1.59 10.16
CA GLY A 107 -0.26 1.32 9.01
C GLY A 107 -1.14 2.47 8.53
N ASP A 108 -1.11 3.64 9.18
CA ASP A 108 -1.86 4.80 8.73
C ASP A 108 -1.22 5.37 7.45
N LEU A 109 -1.96 5.31 6.34
CA LEU A 109 -1.49 5.77 5.03
C LEU A 109 -2.17 7.11 4.66
N PRO A 110 -1.63 7.87 3.70
CA PRO A 110 -2.33 9.04 3.18
C PRO A 110 -3.71 8.67 2.65
N ARG A 111 -4.75 9.38 3.09
CA ARG A 111 -6.12 9.18 2.61
C ARG A 111 -6.19 9.31 1.10
N LEU A 112 -7.12 8.60 0.49
CA LEU A 112 -7.37 8.66 -0.95
C LEU A 112 -8.44 9.70 -1.26
N MET A 113 -8.33 10.31 -2.43
CA MET A 113 -9.35 11.18 -3.01
C MET A 113 -9.74 10.61 -4.37
N THR A 114 -11.03 10.40 -4.60
CA THR A 114 -11.55 10.02 -5.91
C THR A 114 -11.81 11.25 -6.78
N ASP A 115 -11.74 11.05 -8.09
CA ASP A 115 -12.35 11.98 -9.05
C ASP A 115 -13.89 11.81 -9.10
N ASP A 116 -14.54 12.62 -9.94
CA ASP A 116 -16.01 12.63 -10.09
C ASP A 116 -16.56 11.31 -10.69
N GLU A 117 -15.70 10.48 -11.29
CA GLU A 117 -16.03 9.15 -11.81
C GLU A 117 -15.73 8.01 -10.83
N GLY A 118 -15.21 8.33 -9.64
CA GLY A 118 -14.87 7.34 -8.60
C GLY A 118 -13.55 6.62 -8.86
N HIS A 119 -12.61 7.24 -9.59
CA HIS A 119 -11.27 6.73 -9.80
C HIS A 119 -10.27 7.35 -8.82
N VAL A 120 -9.24 6.56 -8.48
CA VAL A 120 -8.04 7.04 -7.79
C VAL A 120 -6.81 6.68 -8.61
N ARG A 121 -6.06 7.69 -9.06
CA ARG A 121 -4.78 7.52 -9.74
C ARG A 121 -3.76 8.44 -9.09
N THR A 122 -3.04 7.89 -8.11
CA THR A 122 -2.10 8.65 -7.30
C THR A 122 -0.91 7.81 -6.87
N ALA A 123 0.11 8.47 -6.35
CA ALA A 123 1.23 7.82 -5.68
C ALA A 123 1.51 8.53 -4.35
N PHE A 124 2.00 7.77 -3.38
CA PHE A 124 2.36 8.26 -2.06
C PHE A 124 3.69 7.64 -1.59
N TYR A 125 4.27 8.24 -0.55
CA TYR A 125 5.48 7.76 0.09
C TYR A 125 5.28 7.67 1.60
N VAL A 126 5.84 6.61 2.20
CA VAL A 126 5.82 6.38 3.65
C VAL A 126 7.24 6.04 4.10
N PRO A 127 7.99 7.00 4.67
CA PRO A 127 9.42 6.85 4.96
C PRO A 127 9.75 5.74 5.97
N HIS A 128 8.80 5.39 6.83
CA HIS A 128 9.00 4.44 7.94
C HIS A 128 8.54 3.02 7.63
N LEU A 129 8.17 2.71 6.36
CA LEU A 129 7.73 1.39 5.92
C LEU A 129 8.64 0.80 4.85
N THR A 130 8.68 -0.53 4.78
CA THR A 130 9.37 -1.32 3.75
C THR A 130 8.42 -2.38 3.17
N LEU A 131 8.75 -2.94 1.98
CA LEU A 131 8.01 -4.07 1.40
C LEU A 131 7.98 -5.27 2.33
N GLN A 132 9.09 -5.55 3.01
CA GLN A 132 9.20 -6.67 3.94
C GLN A 132 8.22 -6.55 5.11
N GLU A 133 8.00 -5.34 5.62
CA GLU A 133 7.08 -5.11 6.74
C GLU A 133 5.62 -5.23 6.33
N ILE A 134 5.26 -4.82 5.12
CA ILE A 134 3.87 -4.85 4.66
C ILE A 134 3.44 -6.20 4.08
N LYS A 135 4.39 -7.03 3.68
CA LYS A 135 4.12 -8.38 3.18
C LYS A 135 3.41 -9.23 4.24
N GLY A 136 2.36 -9.94 3.83
CA GLY A 136 1.54 -10.71 4.76
C GLY A 136 0.57 -9.85 5.60
N ARG A 137 0.18 -8.67 5.08
CA ARG A 137 -0.83 -7.79 5.65
C ARG A 137 -1.98 -7.58 4.68
N SER A 138 -3.00 -6.82 5.09
CA SER A 138 -4.05 -6.35 4.19
C SER A 138 -3.95 -4.84 4.02
N VAL A 139 -4.33 -4.36 2.84
CA VAL A 139 -4.63 -2.96 2.61
C VAL A 139 -6.14 -2.78 2.52
N VAL A 140 -6.68 -1.79 3.23
CA VAL A 140 -8.13 -1.55 3.35
C VAL A 140 -8.44 -0.11 2.97
N ILE A 141 -9.51 0.05 2.20
CA ILE A 141 -10.12 1.36 1.88
C ILE A 141 -11.45 1.48 2.63
N HIS A 142 -11.66 2.63 3.26
CA HIS A 142 -12.81 2.92 4.09
C HIS A 142 -13.87 3.76 3.37
N GLU A 143 -15.10 3.73 3.89
CA GLU A 143 -16.26 4.41 3.32
C GLU A 143 -16.12 5.93 3.36
N PHE A 144 -15.56 6.46 4.45
CA PHE A 144 -15.41 7.90 4.68
C PHE A 144 -13.94 8.30 4.72
N GLY A 145 -13.69 9.61 4.69
CA GLY A 145 -12.36 10.19 4.85
C GLY A 145 -11.72 9.90 6.20
N ASP A 146 -10.50 10.35 6.35
CA ASP A 146 -9.68 10.16 7.54
C ASP A 146 -9.24 11.52 8.08
N ASN A 147 -9.56 11.83 9.35
CA ASN A 147 -9.18 13.06 10.00
C ASN A 147 -7.81 12.98 10.71
N TYR A 148 -7.11 11.84 10.61
CA TYR A 148 -5.81 11.58 11.24
C TYR A 148 -5.79 11.75 12.76
N ALA A 149 -6.93 11.43 13.41
CA ALA A 149 -7.06 11.53 14.86
C ALA A 149 -8.08 10.51 15.42
N ASP A 150 -7.98 10.23 16.72
CA ASP A 150 -8.94 9.38 17.42
C ASP A 150 -10.22 10.13 17.87
N THR A 151 -10.27 11.43 17.64
CA THR A 151 -11.42 12.28 18.00
C THR A 151 -11.81 13.17 16.80
N PRO A 152 -13.10 13.48 16.63
CA PRO A 152 -14.29 13.07 17.41
C PRO A 152 -14.72 11.63 17.18
N ARG A 153 -14.13 10.91 16.21
CA ARG A 153 -14.41 9.51 15.92
C ARG A 153 -13.11 8.71 15.98
N PRO A 154 -13.10 7.52 16.59
CA PRO A 154 -11.91 6.69 16.67
C PRO A 154 -11.39 6.31 15.30
N GLN A 155 -10.07 6.12 15.19
CA GLN A 155 -9.38 5.66 13.98
C GLN A 155 -9.72 6.49 12.72
N GLY A 156 -9.68 7.82 12.86
CA GLY A 156 -9.90 8.75 11.74
C GLY A 156 -11.35 8.89 11.28
N GLY A 157 -12.26 8.05 11.77
CA GLY A 157 -13.67 8.09 11.41
C GLY A 157 -14.01 7.47 10.04
N GLY A 158 -13.14 6.63 9.49
CA GLY A 158 -13.25 6.04 8.15
C GLY A 158 -14.53 5.22 7.87
N GLY A 159 -15.24 4.75 8.89
CA GLY A 159 -16.47 4.00 8.71
C GLY A 159 -16.25 2.57 8.22
N LYS A 160 -17.14 2.07 7.35
CA LYS A 160 -17.08 0.69 6.84
C LYS A 160 -15.85 0.45 5.97
N ARG A 161 -15.44 -0.80 5.89
CA ARG A 161 -14.36 -1.27 5.03
C ARG A 161 -14.94 -1.65 3.67
N ILE A 162 -14.84 -0.76 2.68
CA ILE A 162 -15.52 -0.92 1.38
C ILE A 162 -14.69 -1.65 0.32
N ALA A 163 -13.36 -1.66 0.48
CA ALA A 163 -12.47 -2.44 -0.38
C ALA A 163 -11.26 -2.96 0.40
N CYS A 164 -10.72 -4.09 -0.06
CA CYS A 164 -9.62 -4.78 0.62
C CYS A 164 -8.76 -5.58 -0.38
N GLY A 165 -7.46 -5.67 -0.09
CA GLY A 165 -6.51 -6.52 -0.80
C GLY A 165 -5.48 -7.11 0.15
N VAL A 166 -5.06 -8.36 -0.11
CA VAL A 166 -4.00 -9.03 0.66
C VAL A 166 -2.67 -8.86 -0.04
N ILE A 167 -1.67 -8.36 0.68
CA ILE A 167 -0.30 -8.12 0.22
C ILE A 167 0.49 -9.44 0.36
N LYS A 168 0.92 -10.02 -0.76
CA LYS A 168 1.56 -11.35 -0.81
C LYS A 168 3.04 -11.27 -1.14
#